data_659b0adb69e2008edd7092728ba88e86
#
_entry.id   659b0adb69e2008edd7092728ba88e86
#
_cell.length_a   1.000
_cell.length_b   1.000
_cell.length_c   1.000
_cell.angle_alpha   90.00
_cell.angle_beta   90.00
_cell.angle_gamma   90.00
#
_symmetry.space_group_name_H-M   'P 1'
#
loop_
_entity.id
_entity.type
_entity.pdbx_description
1 polymer ?
#
loop_
_entity_poly.entity_id
_entity_poly.type
_entity_poly.pdbx_seq_one_letter_code
_entity_poly.pdbx_strand_id
1 'polypeptide(L)'
;DKKWFINLQGDEPFANPDDILRVARQMDTGDHREVVNGMAKIINSDDLYNISIPKVITQAGRLLYMTRAPVPYPFSGKNTEYYGHQQVCIYGYFKHHLEKFLAQPEKTFYENIEDIEMLRFHEMGIPIRMLELAGSPLHVDTIDDLQRAQLIAKDYDAKE
;
A
#
# COMPACT_ATOMS: atom_id res chain seq x y z
N ASP A 1 -21.53 15.82 6.46
CA ASP A 1 -21.27 14.46 5.94
C ASP A 1 -19.95 14.44 5.19
N LYS A 2 -19.00 13.66 5.68
CA LYS A 2 -17.71 13.51 5.00
C LYS A 2 -17.87 12.59 3.80
N LYS A 3 -17.33 13.03 2.65
CA LYS A 3 -17.50 12.32 1.37
C LYS A 3 -16.53 11.16 1.24
N TRP A 4 -15.31 11.30 1.82
CA TRP A 4 -14.24 10.31 1.75
C TRP A 4 -13.44 10.25 3.05
N PHE A 5 -12.65 9.21 3.19
CA PHE A 5 -11.81 8.90 4.35
C PHE A 5 -10.43 8.48 3.87
N ILE A 6 -9.40 8.83 4.65
CA ILE A 6 -8.06 8.26 4.51
C ILE A 6 -7.83 7.34 5.69
N ASN A 7 -7.36 6.14 5.41
CA ASN A 7 -6.83 5.21 6.38
C ASN A 7 -5.31 5.20 6.28
N LEU A 8 -4.64 5.49 7.38
CA LEU A 8 -3.22 5.30 7.59
C LEU A 8 -3.07 4.25 8.67
N GLN A 9 -2.35 3.17 8.39
CA GLN A 9 -2.15 2.09 9.35
C GLN A 9 -1.17 2.53 10.45
N GLY A 10 -1.40 2.03 11.67
CA GLY A 10 -0.63 2.44 12.85
C GLY A 10 0.80 1.89 12.90
N ASP A 11 1.15 0.95 12.03
CA ASP A 11 2.47 0.38 11.81
C ASP A 11 3.37 1.21 10.87
N GLU A 12 2.87 2.35 10.40
CA GLU A 12 3.57 3.31 9.53
C GLU A 12 3.96 4.60 10.29
N PRO A 13 4.81 4.54 11.34
CA PRO A 13 5.09 5.71 12.18
C PRO A 13 5.82 6.84 11.45
N PHE A 14 6.46 6.55 10.31
CA PHE A 14 7.20 7.51 9.50
C PHE A 14 6.52 7.78 8.15
N ALA A 15 5.20 7.62 8.07
CA ALA A 15 4.45 7.96 6.87
C ALA A 15 4.70 9.42 6.47
N ASN A 16 5.02 9.64 5.19
CA ASN A 16 5.30 10.97 4.67
C ASN A 16 3.99 11.79 4.60
N PRO A 17 3.90 12.96 5.27
CA PRO A 17 2.72 13.81 5.19
C PRO A 17 2.33 14.22 3.76
N ASP A 18 3.30 14.41 2.86
CA ASP A 18 3.02 14.74 1.47
C ASP A 18 2.32 13.60 0.73
N ASP A 19 2.60 12.35 1.09
CA ASP A 19 1.90 11.20 0.53
C ASP A 19 0.43 11.17 0.95
N ILE A 20 0.14 11.50 2.21
CA ILE A 20 -1.23 11.64 2.72
C ILE A 20 -1.96 12.76 1.94
N LEU A 21 -1.32 13.90 1.73
CA LEU A 21 -1.87 15.00 0.94
C LEU A 21 -2.10 14.63 -0.52
N ARG A 22 -1.24 13.81 -1.12
CA ARG A 22 -1.42 13.29 -2.49
C ARG A 22 -2.65 12.39 -2.59
N VAL A 23 -2.84 11.49 -1.62
CA VAL A 23 -4.06 10.66 -1.55
C VAL A 23 -5.30 11.53 -1.36
N ALA A 24 -5.27 12.53 -0.46
CA ALA A 24 -6.38 13.46 -0.25
C ALA A 24 -6.77 14.20 -1.54
N ARG A 25 -5.79 14.74 -2.27
CA ARG A 25 -6.03 15.41 -3.56
C ARG A 25 -6.65 14.46 -4.59
N GLN A 26 -6.18 13.22 -4.65
CA GLN A 26 -6.77 12.21 -5.53
C GLN A 26 -8.22 11.91 -5.16
N MET A 27 -8.55 11.86 -3.85
CA MET A 27 -9.92 11.67 -3.39
C MET A 27 -10.84 12.85 -3.73
N ASP A 28 -10.31 14.07 -3.76
CA ASP A 28 -11.09 15.27 -4.14
C ASP A 28 -11.35 15.38 -5.65
N THR A 29 -10.41 14.94 -6.47
CA THR A 29 -10.43 15.19 -7.93
C THR A 29 -10.60 13.95 -8.78
N GLY A 30 -10.44 12.76 -8.18
CA GLY A 30 -10.46 11.48 -8.87
C GLY A 30 -11.85 10.91 -9.14
N ASP A 31 -11.87 9.71 -9.68
CA ASP A 31 -13.10 8.97 -9.95
C ASP A 31 -13.65 8.38 -8.63
N HIS A 32 -14.86 8.81 -8.25
CA HIS A 32 -15.51 8.35 -7.02
C HIS A 32 -15.84 6.85 -7.01
N ARG A 33 -15.71 6.16 -8.14
CA ARG A 33 -15.87 4.71 -8.23
C ARG A 33 -14.64 3.93 -7.82
N GLU A 34 -13.48 4.60 -7.76
CA GLU A 34 -12.20 3.98 -7.44
C GLU A 34 -11.90 4.08 -5.93
N VAL A 35 -11.42 2.99 -5.34
CA VAL A 35 -10.63 3.03 -4.11
C VAL A 35 -9.24 3.53 -4.48
N VAL A 36 -8.59 4.27 -3.60
CA VAL A 36 -7.21 4.72 -3.79
C VAL A 36 -6.29 3.97 -2.85
N ASN A 37 -5.14 3.51 -3.35
CA ASN A 37 -4.08 2.94 -2.51
C ASN A 37 -2.70 3.42 -2.98
N GLY A 38 -1.78 3.56 -2.04
CA GLY A 38 -0.40 3.91 -2.31
C GLY A 38 0.43 2.76 -2.86
N MET A 39 1.44 3.07 -3.67
CA MET A 39 2.51 2.15 -4.06
C MET A 39 3.84 2.89 -4.12
N ALA A 40 4.96 2.19 -3.87
CA ALA A 40 6.31 2.71 -3.99
C ALA A 40 7.19 1.75 -4.81
N LYS A 41 8.30 2.24 -5.34
CA LYS A 41 9.25 1.40 -6.09
C LYS A 41 10.00 0.46 -5.15
N ILE A 42 10.19 -0.78 -5.57
CA ILE A 42 11.11 -1.72 -4.93
C ILE A 42 12.49 -1.49 -5.52
N ILE A 43 13.40 -0.96 -4.74
CA ILE A 43 14.78 -0.64 -5.15
C ILE A 43 15.74 -1.74 -4.68
N ASN A 44 15.46 -2.35 -3.54
CA ASN A 44 16.25 -3.44 -3.00
C ASN A 44 15.68 -4.80 -3.46
N SER A 45 16.55 -5.67 -3.98
CA SER A 45 16.13 -7.02 -4.39
C SER A 45 15.56 -7.85 -3.25
N ASP A 46 16.03 -7.67 -2.02
CA ASP A 46 15.57 -8.41 -0.86
C ASP A 46 14.09 -8.12 -0.55
N ASP A 47 13.64 -6.88 -0.79
CA ASP A 47 12.25 -6.49 -0.61
C ASP A 47 11.31 -7.19 -1.61
N LEU A 48 11.82 -7.53 -2.82
CA LEU A 48 11.06 -8.32 -3.78
C LEU A 48 10.71 -9.71 -3.23
N TYR A 49 11.63 -10.32 -2.48
CA TYR A 49 11.46 -11.67 -1.91
C TYR A 49 10.89 -11.66 -0.49
N ASN A 50 10.74 -10.49 0.12
CA ASN A 50 10.14 -10.36 1.44
C ASN A 50 8.62 -10.57 1.38
N ILE A 51 8.12 -11.63 1.98
CA ILE A 51 6.68 -11.99 1.99
C ILE A 51 5.82 -11.03 2.83
N SER A 52 6.43 -10.26 3.75
CA SER A 52 5.71 -9.24 4.51
C SER A 52 5.33 -8.03 3.66
N ILE A 53 6.02 -7.82 2.55
CA ILE A 53 5.80 -6.70 1.62
C ILE A 53 4.93 -7.16 0.45
N PRO A 54 3.67 -6.72 0.33
CA PRO A 54 2.84 -7.01 -0.84
C PRO A 54 3.40 -6.34 -2.10
N LYS A 55 3.57 -7.11 -3.17
CA LYS A 55 3.95 -6.62 -4.50
C LYS A 55 2.72 -6.22 -5.29
N VAL A 56 2.87 -5.18 -6.10
CA VAL A 56 1.77 -4.53 -6.84
C VAL A 56 2.02 -4.60 -8.33
N ILE A 57 1.06 -5.16 -9.07
CA ILE A 57 1.03 -5.12 -10.54
C ILE A 57 -0.05 -4.15 -10.98
N THR A 58 0.33 -3.19 -11.83
CA THR A 58 -0.57 -2.15 -12.33
C THR A 58 -0.59 -2.04 -13.83
N GLN A 59 -1.69 -1.52 -14.36
CA GLN A 59 -1.80 -1.04 -15.73
C GLN A 59 -2.48 0.33 -15.74
N ALA A 60 -1.83 1.31 -16.36
CA ALA A 60 -2.33 2.70 -16.43
C ALA A 60 -2.76 3.27 -15.07
N GLY A 61 -2.00 2.97 -14.01
CA GLY A 61 -2.26 3.42 -12.65
C GLY A 61 -3.44 2.74 -11.96
N ARG A 62 -3.94 1.63 -12.51
CA ARG A 62 -4.96 0.79 -11.86
C ARG A 62 -4.36 -0.54 -11.44
N LEU A 63 -4.80 -1.04 -10.30
CA LEU A 63 -4.39 -2.34 -9.80
C LEU A 63 -4.86 -3.44 -10.77
N LEU A 64 -3.94 -4.33 -11.14
CA LEU A 64 -4.25 -5.60 -11.77
C LEU A 64 -4.25 -6.74 -10.75
N TYR A 65 -3.26 -6.77 -9.87
CA TYR A 65 -3.16 -7.75 -8.80
C TYR A 65 -2.16 -7.31 -7.72
N MET A 66 -2.37 -7.81 -6.49
CA MET A 66 -1.40 -7.75 -5.40
C MET A 66 -1.06 -9.16 -4.94
N THR A 67 0.20 -9.38 -4.56
CA THR A 67 0.66 -10.69 -4.07
C THR A 67 1.87 -10.54 -3.15
N ARG A 68 2.01 -11.49 -2.22
CA ARG A 68 3.22 -11.63 -1.39
C ARG A 68 4.35 -12.35 -2.14
N ALA A 69 4.04 -13.06 -3.22
CA ALA A 69 5.03 -13.69 -4.08
C ALA A 69 5.91 -12.64 -4.82
N PRO A 70 7.16 -12.97 -5.17
CA PRO A 70 8.01 -12.08 -5.96
C PRO A 70 7.42 -11.89 -7.36
N VAL A 71 6.99 -10.68 -7.68
CA VAL A 71 6.42 -10.29 -8.98
C VAL A 71 6.80 -8.86 -9.35
N PRO A 72 7.24 -8.59 -10.61
CA PRO A 72 7.57 -9.58 -11.64
C PRO A 72 8.77 -10.44 -11.25
N TYR A 73 8.75 -11.72 -11.66
CA TYR A 73 9.87 -12.62 -11.37
C TYR A 73 11.06 -12.34 -12.31
N PRO A 74 12.27 -12.06 -11.79
CA PRO A 74 13.43 -11.74 -12.63
C PRO A 74 14.04 -13.01 -13.25
N PHE A 75 13.39 -13.57 -14.27
CA PHE A 75 13.72 -14.85 -14.90
C PHE A 75 15.17 -14.93 -15.40
N SER A 76 15.74 -13.83 -15.89
CA SER A 76 17.08 -13.80 -16.47
C SER A 76 18.20 -13.53 -15.46
N GLY A 77 17.88 -13.32 -14.18
CA GLY A 77 18.85 -12.91 -13.16
C GLY A 77 19.53 -11.56 -13.45
N LYS A 78 18.97 -10.77 -14.37
CA LYS A 78 19.52 -9.44 -14.70
C LYS A 78 19.37 -8.51 -13.51
N ASN A 79 20.44 -7.86 -13.11
CA ASN A 79 20.37 -6.72 -12.22
C ASN A 79 19.55 -5.61 -12.89
N THR A 80 18.53 -5.16 -12.20
CA THR A 80 17.70 -4.03 -12.61
C THR A 80 17.83 -2.94 -11.54
N GLU A 81 17.72 -1.68 -11.93
CA GLU A 81 17.66 -0.57 -10.95
C GLU A 81 16.32 -0.54 -10.21
N TYR A 82 15.38 -1.41 -10.61
CA TYR A 82 14.01 -1.37 -10.17
C TYR A 82 13.33 -2.73 -10.35
N TYR A 83 12.73 -3.25 -9.28
CA TYR A 83 12.16 -4.61 -9.21
C TYR A 83 10.62 -4.64 -9.24
N GLY A 84 9.96 -3.52 -9.48
CA GLY A 84 8.50 -3.42 -9.44
C GLY A 84 8.02 -2.48 -8.33
N HIS A 85 6.76 -2.64 -7.93
CA HIS A 85 6.17 -1.81 -6.89
C HIS A 85 5.75 -2.66 -5.69
N GLN A 86 5.84 -2.04 -4.51
CA GLN A 86 5.28 -2.53 -3.26
C GLN A 86 4.08 -1.68 -2.85
N GLN A 87 3.19 -2.25 -2.06
CA GLN A 87 2.10 -1.53 -1.43
C GLN A 87 2.63 -0.53 -0.40
N VAL A 88 1.99 0.64 -0.34
CA VAL A 88 2.12 1.61 0.75
C VAL A 88 0.80 1.67 1.49
N CYS A 89 0.81 1.53 2.82
CA CYS A 89 -0.38 1.38 3.64
C CYS A 89 -1.12 2.71 3.91
N ILE A 90 -1.31 3.50 2.83
CA ILE A 90 -2.15 4.70 2.81
C ILE A 90 -3.28 4.47 1.81
N TYR A 91 -4.53 4.59 2.30
CA TYR A 91 -5.72 4.24 1.53
C TYR A 91 -6.72 5.40 1.52
N GLY A 92 -7.44 5.54 0.41
CA GLY A 92 -8.54 6.48 0.26
C GLY A 92 -9.84 5.76 -0.10
N TYR A 93 -10.90 6.00 0.66
CA TYR A 93 -12.21 5.37 0.47
C TYR A 93 -13.31 6.42 0.43
N PHE A 94 -14.30 6.24 -0.45
CA PHE A 94 -15.58 6.88 -0.30
C PHE A 94 -16.46 6.06 0.65
N LYS A 95 -17.43 6.71 1.29
CA LYS A 95 -18.34 6.06 2.25
C LYS A 95 -18.97 4.78 1.69
N HIS A 96 -19.43 4.81 0.44
CA HIS A 96 -20.06 3.66 -0.20
C HIS A 96 -19.09 2.46 -0.42
N HIS A 97 -17.77 2.70 -0.51
CA HIS A 97 -16.78 1.61 -0.56
C HIS A 97 -16.73 0.87 0.78
N LEU A 98 -16.71 1.62 1.90
CA LEU A 98 -16.71 1.03 3.24
C LEU A 98 -18.02 0.29 3.52
N GLU A 99 -19.16 0.85 3.08
CA GLU A 99 -20.47 0.19 3.19
C GLU A 99 -20.49 -1.16 2.42
N LYS A 100 -19.93 -1.19 1.21
CA LYS A 100 -19.80 -2.43 0.43
C LYS A 100 -18.86 -3.43 1.09
N PHE A 101 -17.73 -2.96 1.63
CA PHE A 101 -16.78 -3.81 2.35
C PHE A 101 -17.43 -4.47 3.57
N LEU A 102 -18.20 -3.70 4.35
CA LEU A 102 -18.94 -4.21 5.51
C LEU A 102 -20.07 -5.17 5.14
N ALA A 103 -20.68 -4.99 3.97
CA ALA A 103 -21.72 -5.88 3.47
C ALA A 103 -21.16 -7.26 3.03
N GLN A 104 -19.84 -7.38 2.86
CA GLN A 104 -19.10 -8.60 2.58
C GLN A 104 -18.24 -8.96 3.81
N PRO A 105 -18.81 -9.56 4.88
CA PRO A 105 -18.09 -9.75 6.14
C PRO A 105 -16.98 -10.81 6.05
N GLU A 106 -17.15 -11.80 5.15
CA GLU A 106 -16.17 -12.86 4.94
C GLU A 106 -15.09 -12.42 3.97
N LYS A 107 -13.84 -12.84 4.24
CA LYS A 107 -12.74 -12.64 3.29
C LYS A 107 -13.08 -13.30 1.95
N THR A 108 -12.75 -12.61 0.88
CA THR A 108 -12.85 -13.16 -0.48
C THR A 108 -11.73 -14.17 -0.75
N PHE A 109 -11.78 -14.86 -1.88
CA PHE A 109 -10.88 -15.99 -2.15
C PHE A 109 -9.39 -15.59 -2.13
N TYR A 110 -9.03 -14.58 -2.94
CA TYR A 110 -7.63 -14.11 -3.00
C TYR A 110 -7.21 -13.34 -1.76
N GLU A 111 -8.12 -12.55 -1.19
CA GLU A 111 -7.85 -11.89 0.10
C GLU A 111 -7.50 -12.92 1.20
N ASN A 112 -8.21 -14.05 1.25
CA ASN A 112 -7.95 -15.07 2.27
C ASN A 112 -6.61 -15.80 2.05
N ILE A 113 -6.15 -15.93 0.79
CA ILE A 113 -4.88 -16.60 0.46
C ILE A 113 -3.70 -15.66 0.71
N GLU A 114 -3.78 -14.43 0.22
CA GLU A 114 -2.67 -13.45 0.26
C GLU A 114 -2.65 -12.64 1.56
N ASP A 115 -3.77 -12.62 2.30
CA ASP A 115 -3.98 -11.77 3.46
C ASP A 115 -3.76 -10.28 3.16
N ILE A 116 -4.39 -9.81 2.07
CA ILE A 116 -4.32 -8.44 1.56
C ILE A 116 -5.74 -7.92 1.34
N GLU A 117 -6.21 -6.98 2.19
CA GLU A 117 -7.59 -6.45 2.18
C GLU A 117 -8.00 -5.80 0.86
N MET A 118 -7.05 -5.21 0.12
CA MET A 118 -7.32 -4.58 -1.17
C MET A 118 -7.85 -5.59 -2.20
N LEU A 119 -7.51 -6.87 -2.07
CA LEU A 119 -8.00 -7.91 -2.96
C LEU A 119 -9.51 -8.12 -2.81
N ARG A 120 -10.12 -7.86 -1.63
CA ARG A 120 -11.58 -7.90 -1.48
C ARG A 120 -12.27 -6.90 -2.41
N PHE A 121 -11.80 -5.65 -2.43
CA PHE A 121 -12.33 -4.65 -3.36
C PHE A 121 -12.14 -5.07 -4.81
N HIS A 122 -10.97 -5.61 -5.14
CA HIS A 122 -10.66 -6.09 -6.49
C HIS A 122 -11.60 -7.22 -6.92
N GLU A 123 -11.82 -8.23 -6.07
CA GLU A 123 -12.72 -9.36 -6.34
C GLU A 123 -14.20 -8.93 -6.40
N MET A 124 -14.57 -7.86 -5.71
CA MET A 124 -15.90 -7.23 -5.81
C MET A 124 -16.07 -6.38 -7.07
N GLY A 125 -15.07 -6.32 -7.96
CA GLY A 125 -15.11 -5.53 -9.20
C GLY A 125 -14.99 -4.01 -8.95
N ILE A 126 -14.52 -3.59 -7.77
CA ILE A 126 -14.29 -2.18 -7.47
C ILE A 126 -12.87 -1.83 -7.95
N PRO A 127 -12.72 -0.88 -8.90
CA PRO A 127 -11.42 -0.52 -9.40
C PRO A 127 -10.59 0.19 -8.32
N ILE A 128 -9.28 -0.11 -8.31
CA ILE A 128 -8.35 0.46 -7.35
C ILE A 128 -7.33 1.32 -8.11
N ARG A 129 -7.31 2.62 -7.80
CA ARG A 129 -6.31 3.57 -8.28
C ARG A 129 -5.05 3.44 -7.44
N MET A 130 -3.93 3.12 -8.06
CA MET A 130 -2.63 3.08 -7.42
C MET A 130 -1.89 4.40 -7.62
N LEU A 131 -1.45 5.03 -6.52
CA LEU A 131 -0.66 6.26 -6.55
C LEU A 131 0.79 5.95 -6.19
N GLU A 132 1.72 6.37 -7.04
CA GLU A 132 3.13 6.31 -6.71
C GLU A 132 3.45 7.33 -5.62
N LEU A 133 3.88 6.86 -4.47
CA LEU A 133 4.20 7.60 -3.26
C LEU A 133 5.67 7.42 -2.91
N ALA A 134 6.18 8.23 -1.98
CA ALA A 134 7.52 8.05 -1.45
C ALA A 134 7.60 6.77 -0.60
N GLY A 135 6.52 6.44 0.11
CA GLY A 135 6.45 5.34 1.06
C GLY A 135 7.08 5.67 2.42
N SER A 136 6.96 4.73 3.36
CA SER A 136 7.60 4.80 4.66
C SER A 136 8.97 4.10 4.61
N PRO A 137 9.98 4.64 5.28
CA PRO A 137 11.28 3.97 5.38
C PRO A 137 11.23 2.70 6.23
N LEU A 138 10.20 2.52 7.05
CA LEU A 138 10.07 1.39 7.96
C LEU A 138 8.62 1.13 8.34
N HIS A 139 8.21 -0.13 8.24
CA HIS A 139 6.99 -0.70 8.84
C HIS A 139 7.37 -1.36 10.17
N VAL A 140 6.50 -1.28 11.16
CA VAL A 140 6.74 -1.85 12.49
C VAL A 140 5.85 -3.06 12.71
N ASP A 141 6.31 -4.22 12.22
CA ASP A 141 5.62 -5.51 12.36
C ASP A 141 6.20 -6.37 13.48
N THR A 142 7.46 -6.16 13.82
CA THR A 142 8.22 -6.96 14.78
C THR A 142 8.87 -6.11 15.87
N ILE A 143 9.35 -6.76 16.95
CA ILE A 143 10.12 -6.09 18.02
C ILE A 143 11.43 -5.49 17.46
N ASP A 144 12.05 -6.15 16.49
CA ASP A 144 13.27 -5.64 15.86
C ASP A 144 12.98 -4.37 15.04
N ASP A 145 11.83 -4.31 14.35
CA ASP A 145 11.40 -3.11 13.63
C ASP A 145 11.10 -1.96 14.62
N LEU A 146 10.48 -2.26 15.76
CA LEU A 146 10.26 -1.26 16.81
C LEU A 146 11.58 -0.66 17.32
N GLN A 147 12.60 -1.50 17.53
CA GLN A 147 13.92 -1.02 17.95
C GLN A 147 14.56 -0.10 16.88
N ARG A 148 14.44 -0.47 15.60
CA ARG A 148 14.89 0.37 14.48
C ARG A 148 14.10 1.67 14.42
N ALA A 149 12.78 1.62 14.59
CA ALA A 149 11.93 2.82 14.64
C ALA A 149 12.37 3.79 15.74
N GLN A 150 12.68 3.27 16.94
CA GLN A 150 13.16 4.08 18.05
C GLN A 150 14.51 4.76 17.75
N LEU A 151 15.40 4.11 16.99
CA LEU A 151 16.67 4.71 16.57
C LEU A 151 16.43 5.85 15.57
N ILE A 152 15.58 5.61 14.58
CA ILE A 152 15.21 6.63 13.59
C ILE A 152 14.55 7.84 14.28
N ALA A 153 13.62 7.62 15.21
CA ALA A 153 12.95 8.71 15.94
C ALA A 153 13.94 9.60 16.70
N LYS A 154 14.95 9.02 17.36
CA LYS A 154 16.00 9.78 18.03
C LYS A 154 16.80 10.69 17.10
N ASP A 155 17.02 10.25 15.86
CA ASP A 155 17.71 11.05 14.84
C ASP A 155 16.84 12.23 14.34
N TYR A 156 15.52 12.10 14.39
CA TYR A 156 14.60 13.22 14.12
C TYR A 156 14.64 14.27 15.24
N ASP A 157 14.53 13.85 16.51
CA ASP A 157 14.58 14.75 17.67
C ASP A 157 15.92 15.51 17.78
N ALA A 158 17.01 14.92 17.29
CA ALA A 158 18.34 15.54 17.32
C ALA A 158 18.54 16.62 16.22
N LYS A 159 17.60 16.77 15.28
CA LYS A 159 17.68 17.74 14.17
C LYS A 159 16.76 18.94 14.34
N GLU A 160 15.90 18.94 15.37
CA GLU A 160 15.11 20.09 15.82
C GLU A 160 15.86 20.89 16.90
#